data_5b0db2f76796dc35b6ed9489a9cce710
#
_entry.id   5b0db2f76796dc35b6ed9489a9cce710
#
_cell.length_a   1.000
_cell.length_b   1.000
_cell.length_c   1.000
_cell.angle_alpha   90.00
_cell.angle_beta   90.00
_cell.angle_gamma   90.00
#
_symmetry.space_group_name_H-M   'P 1'
#
loop_
_entity.id
_entity.type
_entity.pdbx_description
1 polymer ?
#
loop_
_entity_poly.entity_id
_entity_poly.type
_entity_poly.pdbx_seq_one_letter_code
_entity_poly.pdbx_strand_id
1 'polypeptide(L)'
;KEMLRIISDKKPKMFVAENVKGLLSISGGKVFEMIKNDFESLGYYVEARLLNAAEYGVPQARERVIIIGNRLRKSVTFPTKTHYILSENANEDLIPAVTTQQAIGWLADTPISDKEFIYKGFKIYNHIASDNVQEKFWGRLYEVNQHEVCDYLKYWRSVRKISTKKIDQHFGYKHTAGHWFRKDNNSGSIPKPSDWWELKKILEFDDKYDIAVTTLVEKEIKFEQSLRITNWDRPSDTITATSPEIHINKMRRLSARECAILQTFPLDYKFFGSLNRIYTQIGNAVPVMLAQKIAANIKKELDKN
;
A
#
# COMPACT_ATOMS: atom_id res chain seq x y z
N LYS A 1 -7.61 -27.44 1.83
CA LYS A 1 -7.64 -28.91 1.65
C LYS A 1 -6.29 -29.43 1.12
N GLU A 2 -5.71 -28.87 0.04
CA GLU A 2 -4.45 -29.39 -0.54
C GLU A 2 -3.25 -29.31 0.40
N MET A 3 -3.08 -28.22 1.13
CA MET A 3 -2.01 -28.10 2.12
C MET A 3 -2.13 -29.16 3.22
N LEU A 4 -3.36 -29.42 3.72
CA LEU A 4 -3.63 -30.45 4.72
C LEU A 4 -3.25 -31.85 4.18
N ARG A 5 -3.62 -32.16 2.94
CA ARG A 5 -3.23 -33.40 2.26
C ARG A 5 -1.71 -33.58 2.18
N ILE A 6 -1.01 -32.54 1.71
CA ILE A 6 0.46 -32.58 1.59
C ILE A 6 1.13 -32.78 2.95
N ILE A 7 0.65 -32.09 3.98
CA ILE A 7 1.19 -32.22 5.35
C ILE A 7 0.90 -33.60 5.92
N SER A 8 -0.29 -34.17 5.69
CA SER A 8 -0.64 -35.52 6.07
C SER A 8 0.29 -36.57 5.42
N ASP A 9 0.57 -36.40 4.12
CA ASP A 9 1.37 -37.33 3.35
C ASP A 9 2.87 -37.22 3.68
N LYS A 10 3.40 -35.99 3.76
CA LYS A 10 4.85 -35.73 3.95
C LYS A 10 5.27 -35.70 5.40
N LYS A 11 4.35 -35.47 6.31
CA LYS A 11 4.58 -35.42 7.77
C LYS A 11 5.82 -34.61 8.16
N PRO A 12 6.00 -33.35 7.70
CA PRO A 12 7.17 -32.55 8.04
C PRO A 12 7.27 -32.34 9.56
N LYS A 13 8.46 -32.15 10.10
CA LYS A 13 8.64 -31.79 11.51
C LYS A 13 7.95 -30.48 11.86
N MET A 14 8.02 -29.51 10.96
CA MET A 14 7.37 -28.20 11.09
C MET A 14 6.82 -27.76 9.72
N PHE A 15 5.78 -26.94 9.74
CA PHE A 15 5.27 -26.25 8.54
C PHE A 15 4.94 -24.80 8.86
N VAL A 16 4.92 -23.97 7.83
CA VAL A 16 4.47 -22.58 7.87
C VAL A 16 3.39 -22.37 6.82
N ALA A 17 2.31 -21.71 7.22
CA ALA A 17 1.30 -21.19 6.30
C ALA A 17 1.13 -19.69 6.50
N GLU A 18 0.86 -18.97 5.43
CA GLU A 18 0.56 -17.54 5.46
C GLU A 18 -0.84 -17.30 4.92
N ASN A 19 -1.56 -16.36 5.54
CA ASN A 19 -2.85 -15.91 5.04
C ASN A 19 -3.10 -14.42 5.37
N VAL A 20 -4.12 -13.86 4.76
CA VAL A 20 -4.56 -12.50 5.04
C VAL A 20 -5.22 -12.38 6.43
N LYS A 21 -5.17 -11.19 7.03
CA LYS A 21 -5.76 -10.89 8.35
C LYS A 21 -7.22 -11.35 8.47
N GLY A 22 -8.00 -11.22 7.37
CA GLY A 22 -9.41 -11.60 7.33
C GLY A 22 -9.69 -13.05 7.72
N LEU A 23 -8.70 -13.97 7.60
CA LEU A 23 -8.86 -15.36 8.02
C LEU A 23 -9.28 -15.48 9.49
N LEU A 24 -8.78 -14.60 10.36
CA LEU A 24 -9.09 -14.64 11.79
C LEU A 24 -10.49 -14.15 12.14
N SER A 25 -11.19 -13.46 11.22
CA SER A 25 -12.51 -12.87 11.45
C SER A 25 -13.63 -13.52 10.62
N ILE A 26 -13.30 -14.28 9.59
CA ILE A 26 -14.29 -14.96 8.74
C ILE A 26 -15.19 -15.87 9.60
N SER A 27 -16.50 -15.67 9.49
CA SER A 27 -17.52 -16.41 10.25
C SER A 27 -17.29 -16.37 11.77
N GLY A 28 -16.82 -15.22 12.29
CA GLY A 28 -16.52 -15.08 13.72
C GLY A 28 -15.33 -15.92 14.19
N GLY A 29 -14.35 -16.17 13.32
CA GLY A 29 -13.15 -16.96 13.61
C GLY A 29 -13.31 -18.48 13.41
N LYS A 30 -14.52 -18.98 13.16
CA LYS A 30 -14.79 -20.42 13.02
C LYS A 30 -13.97 -21.10 11.93
N VAL A 31 -13.70 -20.38 10.82
CA VAL A 31 -12.89 -20.92 9.71
C VAL A 31 -11.45 -21.17 10.16
N PHE A 32 -10.86 -20.25 10.92
CA PHE A 32 -9.52 -20.43 11.47
C PHE A 32 -9.47 -21.59 12.45
N GLU A 33 -10.42 -21.69 13.39
CA GLU A 33 -10.49 -22.80 14.34
C GLU A 33 -10.64 -24.16 13.65
N MET A 34 -11.44 -24.25 12.60
CA MET A 34 -11.56 -25.47 11.80
C MET A 34 -10.21 -25.86 11.16
N ILE A 35 -9.50 -24.91 10.56
CA ILE A 35 -8.18 -25.15 9.96
C ILE A 35 -7.17 -25.60 11.01
N LYS A 36 -7.19 -24.98 12.18
CA LYS A 36 -6.33 -25.34 13.32
C LYS A 36 -6.60 -26.77 13.76
N ASN A 37 -7.86 -27.13 14.01
CA ASN A 37 -8.27 -28.46 14.42
C ASN A 37 -7.88 -29.52 13.39
N ASP A 38 -8.01 -29.23 12.10
CA ASP A 38 -7.59 -30.12 11.01
C ASP A 38 -6.09 -30.47 11.11
N PHE A 39 -5.23 -29.48 11.37
CA PHE A 39 -3.80 -29.74 11.55
C PHE A 39 -3.47 -30.40 12.89
N GLU A 40 -4.16 -30.05 13.95
CA GLU A 40 -3.98 -30.66 15.27
C GLU A 40 -4.39 -32.15 15.25
N SER A 41 -5.40 -32.53 14.48
CA SER A 41 -5.79 -33.94 14.28
C SER A 41 -4.72 -34.78 13.59
N LEU A 42 -3.78 -34.15 12.86
CA LEU A 42 -2.60 -34.78 12.27
C LEU A 42 -1.42 -34.87 13.23
N GLY A 43 -1.60 -34.47 14.50
CA GLY A 43 -0.58 -34.53 15.54
C GLY A 43 0.37 -33.32 15.57
N TYR A 44 -0.04 -32.20 15.01
CA TYR A 44 0.70 -30.93 15.08
C TYR A 44 0.20 -30.08 16.27
N TYR A 45 1.14 -29.44 16.96
CA TYR A 45 0.83 -28.27 17.78
C TYR A 45 0.80 -27.03 16.85
N VAL A 46 -0.27 -26.26 16.87
CA VAL A 46 -0.51 -25.19 15.91
C VAL A 46 -0.72 -23.86 16.62
N GLU A 47 0.12 -22.88 16.29
CA GLU A 47 -0.05 -21.50 16.72
C GLU A 47 -0.15 -20.56 15.50
N ALA A 48 -0.89 -19.47 15.67
CA ALA A 48 -1.00 -18.42 14.68
C ALA A 48 -0.80 -17.04 15.33
N ARG A 49 -0.12 -16.15 14.62
CA ARG A 49 0.03 -14.74 15.01
C ARG A 49 -0.19 -13.82 13.81
N LEU A 50 -0.82 -12.70 14.07
CA LEU A 50 -0.87 -11.59 13.12
C LEU A 50 0.43 -10.83 13.23
N LEU A 51 1.23 -10.81 12.16
CA LEU A 51 2.49 -10.07 12.08
C LEU A 51 2.33 -8.91 11.11
N ASN A 52 2.83 -7.72 11.48
CA ASN A 52 2.98 -6.60 10.57
C ASN A 52 4.42 -6.56 10.08
N ALA A 53 4.64 -6.69 8.77
CA ALA A 53 5.95 -6.77 8.17
C ALA A 53 6.85 -5.56 8.52
N ALA A 54 6.27 -4.36 8.68
CA ALA A 54 7.01 -3.16 9.05
C ALA A 54 7.70 -3.28 10.43
N GLU A 55 7.14 -4.06 11.36
CA GLU A 55 7.76 -4.31 12.66
C GLU A 55 9.01 -5.22 12.59
N TYR A 56 9.32 -5.70 11.39
CA TYR A 56 10.46 -6.59 11.10
C TYR A 56 11.45 -5.99 10.10
N GLY A 57 11.35 -4.67 9.82
CA GLY A 57 12.26 -3.93 8.95
C GLY A 57 11.87 -3.92 7.47
N VAL A 58 10.70 -4.43 7.14
CA VAL A 58 10.14 -4.31 5.78
C VAL A 58 9.56 -2.91 5.62
N PRO A 59 9.85 -2.17 4.54
CA PRO A 59 9.31 -0.82 4.33
C PRO A 59 7.84 -0.84 3.86
N GLN A 60 7.03 -1.71 4.46
CA GLN A 60 5.63 -1.93 4.11
C GLN A 60 4.81 -2.37 5.31
N ALA A 61 3.72 -1.67 5.60
CA ALA A 61 2.73 -2.03 6.59
C ALA A 61 1.81 -3.15 6.05
N ARG A 62 2.32 -4.39 6.07
CA ARG A 62 1.65 -5.58 5.57
C ARG A 62 1.32 -6.53 6.71
N GLU A 63 0.05 -6.61 7.08
CA GLU A 63 -0.41 -7.55 8.10
C GLU A 63 -0.73 -8.91 7.48
N ARG A 64 -0.15 -9.96 8.06
CA ARG A 64 -0.38 -11.35 7.65
C ARG A 64 -0.49 -12.27 8.84
N VAL A 65 -1.41 -13.22 8.75
CA VAL A 65 -1.52 -14.31 9.70
C VAL A 65 -0.48 -15.36 9.34
N ILE A 66 0.48 -15.56 10.23
CA ILE A 66 1.48 -16.62 10.10
C ILE A 66 1.05 -17.77 11.03
N ILE A 67 0.81 -18.91 10.42
CA ILE A 67 0.42 -20.16 11.11
C ILE A 67 1.64 -21.07 11.08
N ILE A 68 2.10 -21.51 12.23
CA ILE A 68 3.20 -22.46 12.36
C ILE A 68 2.68 -23.71 13.07
N GLY A 69 2.90 -24.84 12.45
CA GLY A 69 2.62 -26.14 13.08
C GLY A 69 3.91 -26.91 13.30
N ASN A 70 4.01 -27.59 14.46
CA ASN A 70 5.14 -28.46 14.76
C ASN A 70 4.68 -29.80 15.37
N ARG A 71 5.43 -30.86 15.11
CA ARG A 71 5.25 -32.20 15.69
C ARG A 71 6.20 -32.47 16.85
N LEU A 72 6.96 -31.47 17.26
CA LEU A 72 7.99 -31.57 18.32
C LEU A 72 7.37 -31.42 19.70
N ARG A 73 6.05 -31.23 19.79
CA ARG A 73 5.26 -31.07 21.04
C ARG A 73 5.74 -29.92 21.93
N LYS A 74 6.27 -28.86 21.32
CA LYS A 74 6.74 -27.65 21.99
C LYS A 74 5.97 -26.43 21.50
N SER A 75 5.91 -25.39 22.33
CA SER A 75 5.41 -24.08 21.90
C SER A 75 6.21 -23.57 20.71
N VAL A 76 5.51 -22.86 19.81
CA VAL A 76 6.14 -22.25 18.63
C VAL A 76 6.69 -20.90 19.01
N THR A 77 7.93 -20.60 18.59
CA THR A 77 8.49 -19.27 18.70
C THR A 77 8.28 -18.47 17.40
N PHE A 78 7.82 -17.24 17.56
CA PHE A 78 7.72 -16.28 16.47
C PHE A 78 8.90 -15.30 16.53
N PRO A 79 9.29 -14.68 15.40
CA PRO A 79 10.38 -13.72 15.41
C PRO A 79 10.08 -12.55 16.34
N THR A 80 11.10 -12.02 17.00
CA THR A 80 11.01 -10.82 17.82
C THR A 80 10.93 -9.59 16.91
N LYS A 81 10.07 -8.64 17.26
CA LYS A 81 10.00 -7.34 16.59
C LYS A 81 11.34 -6.63 16.72
N THR A 82 11.72 -5.89 15.69
CA THR A 82 12.97 -5.10 15.64
C THR A 82 12.69 -3.63 15.35
N HIS A 83 11.47 -3.28 14.96
CA HIS A 83 11.08 -1.94 14.59
C HIS A 83 9.74 -1.56 15.23
N TYR A 84 9.53 -0.27 15.46
CA TYR A 84 8.24 0.28 15.83
C TYR A 84 7.68 1.14 14.70
N ILE A 85 6.35 1.14 14.53
CA ILE A 85 5.65 1.93 13.50
C ILE A 85 5.18 3.26 14.08
N LEU A 86 4.65 3.24 15.31
CA LEU A 86 4.17 4.39 16.04
C LEU A 86 5.11 4.68 17.21
N SER A 87 5.41 5.95 17.46
CA SER A 87 6.32 6.39 18.53
C SER A 87 5.89 5.93 19.92
N GLU A 88 4.59 5.77 20.17
CA GLU A 88 4.04 5.23 21.42
C GLU A 88 4.44 3.77 21.68
N ASN A 89 4.84 3.04 20.63
CA ASN A 89 5.35 1.66 20.73
C ASN A 89 6.88 1.58 20.75
N ALA A 90 7.56 2.73 20.83
CA ALA A 90 9.02 2.77 20.90
C ALA A 90 9.51 2.24 22.25
N ASN A 91 10.57 1.47 22.22
CA ASN A 91 11.34 1.09 23.40
C ASN A 91 12.84 1.03 23.05
N GLU A 92 13.73 0.81 24.02
CA GLU A 92 15.18 0.83 23.82
C GLU A 92 15.68 -0.24 22.82
N ASP A 93 14.92 -1.32 22.64
CA ASP A 93 15.30 -2.45 21.77
C ASP A 93 14.79 -2.27 20.33
N LEU A 94 13.94 -1.29 20.06
CA LEU A 94 13.28 -1.11 18.76
C LEU A 94 13.76 0.18 18.08
N ILE A 95 13.97 0.09 16.77
CA ILE A 95 14.27 1.25 15.93
C ILE A 95 13.05 1.65 15.09
N PRO A 96 12.99 2.90 14.57
CA PRO A 96 11.89 3.33 13.70
C PRO A 96 11.73 2.43 12.49
N ALA A 97 10.48 2.18 12.08
CA ALA A 97 10.19 1.43 10.86
C ALA A 97 10.78 2.14 9.63
N VAL A 98 11.23 1.35 8.66
CA VAL A 98 11.81 1.86 7.41
C VAL A 98 10.74 2.56 6.60
N THR A 99 10.96 3.83 6.27
CA THR A 99 10.00 4.62 5.47
C THR A 99 10.09 4.28 3.99
N THR A 100 9.03 4.61 3.26
CA THR A 100 9.01 4.47 1.79
C THR A 100 10.15 5.28 1.14
N GLN A 101 10.40 6.50 1.62
CA GLN A 101 11.48 7.35 1.12
C GLN A 101 12.86 6.70 1.28
N GLN A 102 13.14 6.13 2.46
CA GLN A 102 14.40 5.42 2.70
C GLN A 102 14.59 4.22 1.75
N ALA A 103 13.51 3.52 1.43
CA ALA A 103 13.55 2.32 0.60
C ALA A 103 13.69 2.64 -0.89
N ILE A 104 12.87 3.53 -1.44
CA ILE A 104 12.75 3.76 -2.89
C ILE A 104 12.98 5.21 -3.34
N GLY A 105 13.26 6.14 -2.42
CA GLY A 105 13.46 7.56 -2.77
C GLY A 105 14.58 7.78 -3.81
N TRP A 106 15.60 6.94 -3.83
CA TRP A 106 16.67 6.98 -4.81
C TRP A 106 16.24 6.63 -6.26
N LEU A 107 15.07 5.99 -6.43
CA LEU A 107 14.47 5.69 -7.73
C LEU A 107 13.53 6.80 -8.22
N ALA A 108 13.17 7.75 -7.37
CA ALA A 108 12.10 8.73 -7.65
C ALA A 108 12.32 9.50 -8.95
N ASP A 109 13.58 9.89 -9.23
CA ASP A 109 13.99 10.65 -10.41
C ASP A 109 14.52 9.77 -11.54
N THR A 110 14.54 8.43 -11.35
CA THR A 110 14.97 7.52 -12.40
C THR A 110 13.85 7.35 -13.42
N PRO A 111 14.12 7.58 -14.73
CA PRO A 111 13.11 7.40 -15.76
C PRO A 111 12.57 5.97 -15.82
N ILE A 112 11.26 5.84 -15.98
CA ILE A 112 10.62 4.55 -16.22
C ILE A 112 11.12 3.97 -17.54
N SER A 113 11.62 2.77 -17.50
CA SER A 113 12.16 2.06 -18.68
C SER A 113 12.08 0.55 -18.48
N ASP A 114 11.89 -0.17 -19.57
CA ASP A 114 12.02 -1.63 -19.64
C ASP A 114 13.50 -2.08 -19.74
N LYS A 115 14.41 -1.13 -20.03
CA LYS A 115 15.84 -1.38 -20.06
C LYS A 115 16.41 -1.51 -18.65
N GLU A 116 17.35 -2.42 -18.51
CA GLU A 116 18.13 -2.58 -17.30
C GLU A 116 19.14 -1.43 -17.12
N PHE A 117 19.47 -1.11 -15.90
CA PHE A 117 20.53 -0.16 -15.55
C PHE A 117 21.31 -0.65 -14.32
N ILE A 118 22.45 -0.01 -14.05
CA ILE A 118 23.29 -0.39 -12.90
C ILE A 118 23.16 0.66 -11.80
N TYR A 119 22.93 0.20 -10.58
CA TYR A 119 22.94 1.03 -9.37
C TYR A 119 23.75 0.35 -8.27
N LYS A 120 24.79 1.02 -7.76
CA LYS A 120 25.71 0.48 -6.72
C LYS A 120 26.23 -0.94 -7.04
N GLY A 121 26.52 -1.21 -8.30
CA GLY A 121 27.05 -2.51 -8.75
C GLY A 121 25.96 -3.58 -9.00
N PHE A 122 24.70 -3.32 -8.66
CA PHE A 122 23.58 -4.22 -8.94
C PHE A 122 22.92 -3.89 -10.28
N LYS A 123 22.55 -4.91 -11.01
CA LYS A 123 21.79 -4.79 -12.25
C LYS A 123 20.30 -4.69 -11.92
N ILE A 124 19.71 -3.55 -12.18
CA ILE A 124 18.32 -3.24 -11.85
C ILE A 124 17.41 -3.58 -13.05
N TYR A 125 16.38 -4.38 -12.80
CA TYR A 125 15.38 -4.80 -13.79
C TYR A 125 13.99 -4.31 -13.42
N ASN A 126 13.09 -4.31 -14.37
CA ASN A 126 11.66 -4.11 -14.18
C ASN A 126 11.28 -2.75 -13.57
N HIS A 127 12.04 -1.67 -13.88
CA HIS A 127 11.65 -0.32 -13.50
C HIS A 127 10.61 0.24 -14.47
N ILE A 128 9.49 -0.51 -14.61
CA ILE A 128 8.35 -0.22 -15.47
C ILE A 128 7.11 0.05 -14.62
N ALA A 129 6.25 0.94 -15.07
CA ALA A 129 5.04 1.34 -14.35
C ALA A 129 3.88 1.59 -15.30
N SER A 130 2.66 1.53 -14.77
CA SER A 130 1.48 2.03 -15.45
C SER A 130 1.35 3.54 -15.25
N ASP A 131 1.07 4.27 -16.31
CA ASP A 131 0.85 5.71 -16.35
C ASP A 131 -0.65 6.11 -16.33
N ASN A 132 -1.56 5.13 -16.32
CA ASN A 132 -3.01 5.35 -16.37
C ASN A 132 -3.61 5.91 -15.06
N VAL A 133 -2.85 6.70 -14.34
CA VAL A 133 -3.25 7.25 -13.03
C VAL A 133 -4.38 8.25 -13.16
N GLN A 134 -4.36 9.11 -14.18
CA GLN A 134 -5.34 10.19 -14.30
C GLN A 134 -6.78 9.69 -14.38
N GLU A 135 -7.05 8.66 -15.18
CA GLU A 135 -8.40 8.09 -15.32
C GLU A 135 -8.90 7.43 -14.03
N LYS A 136 -8.00 6.77 -13.29
CA LYS A 136 -8.35 6.06 -12.06
C LYS A 136 -8.26 6.93 -10.81
N PHE A 137 -7.28 7.83 -10.76
CA PHE A 137 -7.03 8.69 -9.62
C PHE A 137 -8.24 9.54 -9.27
N TRP A 138 -8.93 10.04 -10.32
CA TRP A 138 -10.06 10.90 -10.11
C TRP A 138 -11.37 10.15 -9.90
N GLY A 139 -11.41 8.84 -10.11
CA GLY A 139 -12.62 8.02 -9.94
C GLY A 139 -13.80 8.42 -10.81
N ARG A 140 -13.58 9.36 -11.74
CA ARG A 140 -14.58 10.01 -12.60
C ARG A 140 -13.92 10.28 -13.94
N LEU A 141 -14.67 10.07 -15.01
CA LEU A 141 -14.30 10.58 -16.32
C LEU A 141 -14.71 12.06 -16.36
N TYR A 142 -13.78 12.94 -16.14
CA TYR A 142 -13.97 14.36 -16.37
C TYR A 142 -13.36 14.72 -17.72
N GLU A 143 -14.06 15.51 -18.47
CA GLU A 143 -13.55 16.12 -19.69
C GLU A 143 -12.55 17.26 -19.42
N VAL A 144 -12.34 17.61 -18.15
CA VAL A 144 -11.48 18.68 -17.71
C VAL A 144 -10.34 18.14 -16.83
N ASN A 145 -9.14 18.67 -17.05
CA ASN A 145 -7.98 18.36 -16.20
C ASN A 145 -8.17 18.99 -14.81
N GLN A 146 -8.40 18.17 -13.82
CA GLN A 146 -8.68 18.64 -12.46
C GLN A 146 -7.50 19.33 -11.80
N HIS A 147 -6.25 18.97 -12.12
CA HIS A 147 -5.08 19.71 -11.64
C HIS A 147 -5.06 21.13 -12.18
N GLU A 148 -5.41 21.31 -13.45
CA GLU A 148 -5.49 22.63 -14.05
C GLU A 148 -6.59 23.46 -13.39
N VAL A 149 -7.74 22.87 -13.11
CA VAL A 149 -8.84 23.57 -12.39
C VAL A 149 -8.41 23.93 -10.97
N CYS A 150 -7.75 23.02 -10.25
CA CYS A 150 -7.23 23.32 -8.91
C CYS A 150 -6.17 24.42 -8.91
N ASP A 151 -5.25 24.42 -9.88
CA ASP A 151 -4.22 25.47 -10.01
C ASP A 151 -4.85 26.81 -10.42
N TYR A 152 -5.86 26.77 -11.30
CA TYR A 152 -6.63 27.95 -11.68
C TYR A 152 -7.37 28.55 -10.47
N LEU A 153 -8.08 27.76 -9.68
CA LEU A 153 -8.74 28.22 -8.47
C LEU A 153 -7.76 28.76 -7.45
N LYS A 154 -6.61 28.13 -7.31
CA LYS A 154 -5.53 28.57 -6.43
C LYS A 154 -4.97 29.92 -6.84
N TYR A 155 -4.76 30.15 -8.15
CA TYR A 155 -4.37 31.43 -8.70
C TYR A 155 -5.37 32.52 -8.29
N TRP A 156 -6.65 32.34 -8.60
CA TRP A 156 -7.69 33.33 -8.29
C TRP A 156 -7.83 33.61 -6.79
N ARG A 157 -7.77 32.57 -5.96
CA ARG A 157 -7.75 32.71 -4.50
C ARG A 157 -6.56 33.59 -4.03
N SER A 158 -5.40 33.41 -4.64
CA SER A 158 -4.21 34.22 -4.33
C SER A 158 -4.39 35.68 -4.76
N VAL A 159 -4.91 35.90 -5.96
CA VAL A 159 -5.20 37.26 -6.50
C VAL A 159 -6.18 38.01 -5.58
N ARG A 160 -7.24 37.33 -5.13
CA ARG A 160 -8.25 37.91 -4.25
C ARG A 160 -7.83 37.94 -2.77
N LYS A 161 -6.69 37.35 -2.41
CA LYS A 161 -6.17 37.28 -1.02
C LYS A 161 -7.16 36.67 -0.02
N ILE A 162 -7.96 35.68 -0.46
CA ILE A 162 -8.96 35.02 0.36
C ILE A 162 -8.36 33.74 0.96
N SER A 163 -8.47 33.55 2.28
CA SER A 163 -8.00 32.34 2.94
C SER A 163 -8.96 31.17 2.75
N THR A 164 -8.46 29.94 2.73
CA THR A 164 -9.30 28.72 2.70
C THR A 164 -10.27 28.69 3.87
N LYS A 165 -9.85 29.15 5.06
CA LYS A 165 -10.70 29.24 6.24
C LYS A 165 -11.95 30.12 5.99
N LYS A 166 -11.79 31.22 5.26
CA LYS A 166 -12.91 32.11 4.92
C LYS A 166 -13.88 31.46 3.96
N ILE A 167 -13.37 30.66 3.00
CA ILE A 167 -14.17 29.87 2.07
C ILE A 167 -14.91 28.76 2.81
N ASP A 168 -14.24 28.02 3.68
CA ASP A 168 -14.85 26.97 4.52
C ASP A 168 -15.99 27.53 5.39
N GLN A 169 -15.80 28.74 5.96
CA GLN A 169 -16.84 29.43 6.70
C GLN A 169 -18.07 29.80 5.85
N HIS A 170 -17.84 30.23 4.60
CA HIS A 170 -18.92 30.57 3.68
C HIS A 170 -19.75 29.34 3.31
N PHE A 171 -19.08 28.22 3.02
CA PHE A 171 -19.75 26.98 2.65
C PHE A 171 -20.26 26.15 3.82
N GLY A 172 -19.87 26.47 5.05
CA GLY A 172 -20.18 25.67 6.24
C GLY A 172 -19.46 24.32 6.31
N TYR A 173 -18.47 24.06 5.47
CA TYR A 173 -17.70 22.84 5.43
C TYR A 173 -16.46 22.93 6.32
N LYS A 174 -16.23 21.91 7.17
CA LYS A 174 -14.97 21.79 7.89
C LYS A 174 -13.95 21.05 6.99
N HIS A 175 -12.91 21.77 6.58
CA HIS A 175 -11.76 21.24 5.82
C HIS A 175 -12.01 20.79 4.37
N THR A 176 -13.21 20.89 3.85
CA THR A 176 -13.53 20.36 2.50
C THR A 176 -13.10 21.31 1.39
N ALA A 177 -13.31 22.63 1.54
CA ALA A 177 -12.88 23.60 0.53
C ALA A 177 -11.35 23.66 0.39
N GLY A 178 -10.58 23.33 1.43
CA GLY A 178 -9.12 23.23 1.35
C GLY A 178 -8.62 22.26 0.27
N HIS A 179 -9.37 21.24 -0.07
CA HIS A 179 -9.00 20.27 -1.11
C HIS A 179 -9.00 20.88 -2.52
N TRP A 180 -9.85 21.86 -2.79
CA TRP A 180 -9.93 22.52 -4.11
C TRP A 180 -8.68 23.34 -4.46
N PHE A 181 -7.88 23.69 -3.46
CA PHE A 181 -6.71 24.57 -3.60
C PHE A 181 -5.38 23.89 -3.31
N ARG A 182 -5.37 22.61 -2.94
CA ARG A 182 -4.13 21.91 -2.60
C ARG A 182 -3.44 21.39 -3.85
N LYS A 183 -2.15 21.68 -3.95
CA LYS A 183 -1.29 21.15 -4.99
C LYS A 183 -1.12 19.63 -4.89
N ASP A 184 -1.26 19.12 -3.68
CA ASP A 184 -1.16 17.72 -3.28
C ASP A 184 -2.53 17.08 -3.02
N ASN A 185 -3.57 17.61 -3.65
CA ASN A 185 -4.93 17.10 -3.49
C ASN A 185 -5.04 15.66 -4.01
N ASN A 186 -5.04 14.72 -3.07
CA ASN A 186 -5.09 13.30 -3.34
C ASN A 186 -6.49 12.82 -3.74
N SER A 187 -7.53 13.56 -3.38
CA SER A 187 -8.91 13.21 -3.69
C SER A 187 -9.33 13.63 -5.09
N GLY A 188 -8.57 14.52 -5.73
CA GLY A 188 -8.92 15.07 -7.02
C GLY A 188 -10.24 15.84 -7.02
N SER A 189 -10.66 16.34 -5.87
CA SER A 189 -11.93 17.02 -5.79
C SER A 189 -11.85 18.43 -6.39
N ILE A 190 -12.75 18.72 -7.29
CA ILE A 190 -13.08 20.06 -7.71
C ILE A 190 -14.45 20.41 -7.14
N PRO A 191 -14.81 21.71 -7.08
CA PRO A 191 -16.15 22.12 -6.64
C PRO A 191 -17.25 21.39 -7.42
N LYS A 192 -18.34 21.05 -6.73
CA LYS A 192 -19.56 20.64 -7.40
C LYS A 192 -20.13 21.78 -8.23
N PRO A 193 -21.01 21.55 -9.21
CA PRO A 193 -21.62 22.61 -10.00
C PRO A 193 -22.25 23.72 -9.15
N SER A 194 -22.96 23.39 -8.08
CA SER A 194 -23.55 24.37 -7.16
C SER A 194 -22.47 25.18 -6.41
N ASP A 195 -21.42 24.50 -5.94
CA ASP A 195 -20.32 25.12 -5.21
C ASP A 195 -19.45 25.98 -6.13
N TRP A 196 -19.34 25.61 -7.43
CA TRP A 196 -18.62 26.38 -8.44
C TRP A 196 -19.16 27.80 -8.56
N TRP A 197 -20.47 27.94 -8.68
CA TRP A 197 -21.09 29.26 -8.81
C TRP A 197 -20.98 30.11 -7.56
N GLU A 198 -21.10 29.51 -6.37
CA GLU A 198 -20.86 30.20 -5.12
C GLU A 198 -19.39 30.62 -4.95
N LEU A 199 -18.47 29.74 -5.32
CA LEU A 199 -17.02 30.03 -5.29
C LEU A 199 -16.67 31.16 -6.27
N LYS A 200 -17.30 31.17 -7.45
CA LYS A 200 -17.15 32.24 -8.45
C LYS A 200 -17.57 33.60 -7.91
N LYS A 201 -18.66 33.68 -7.14
CA LYS A 201 -19.08 34.93 -6.49
C LYS A 201 -18.03 35.44 -5.47
N ILE A 202 -17.34 34.52 -4.79
CA ILE A 202 -16.35 34.88 -3.77
C ILE A 202 -15.00 35.25 -4.40
N LEU A 203 -14.55 34.50 -5.39
CA LEU A 203 -13.23 34.64 -6.00
C LEU A 203 -13.23 35.51 -7.27
N GLU A 204 -14.41 35.78 -7.84
CA GLU A 204 -14.62 36.58 -9.07
C GLU A 204 -13.72 36.13 -10.22
N PHE A 205 -13.60 34.81 -10.42
CA PHE A 205 -12.83 34.26 -11.53
C PHE A 205 -13.61 34.31 -12.86
N ASP A 206 -12.88 34.22 -13.96
CA ASP A 206 -13.44 34.26 -15.31
C ASP A 206 -14.23 32.99 -15.68
N ASP A 207 -14.78 32.94 -16.91
CA ASP A 207 -15.68 31.87 -17.35
C ASP A 207 -14.95 30.62 -17.93
N LYS A 208 -13.61 30.60 -17.85
CA LYS A 208 -12.76 29.60 -18.54
C LYS A 208 -13.21 28.15 -18.33
N TYR A 209 -13.60 27.79 -17.12
CA TYR A 209 -13.98 26.41 -16.78
C TYR A 209 -15.45 26.23 -16.43
N ASP A 210 -16.26 27.25 -16.58
CA ASP A 210 -17.70 27.23 -16.18
C ASP A 210 -18.45 26.04 -16.77
N ILE A 211 -18.44 25.93 -18.08
CA ILE A 211 -19.15 24.85 -18.79
C ILE A 211 -18.58 23.51 -18.41
N ALA A 212 -17.25 23.36 -18.43
CA ALA A 212 -16.57 22.11 -18.16
C ALA A 212 -16.84 21.56 -16.75
N VAL A 213 -16.94 22.44 -15.74
CA VAL A 213 -17.22 22.05 -14.36
C VAL A 213 -18.70 21.88 -14.09
N THR A 214 -19.56 22.74 -14.61
CA THR A 214 -20.99 22.71 -14.28
C THR A 214 -21.81 21.69 -15.08
N THR A 215 -21.27 21.16 -16.18
CA THR A 215 -21.87 20.04 -16.93
C THR A 215 -21.44 18.66 -16.42
N LEU A 216 -20.58 18.61 -15.38
CA LEU A 216 -20.15 17.34 -14.82
C LEU A 216 -21.31 16.57 -14.20
N VAL A 217 -21.50 15.33 -14.65
CA VAL A 217 -22.43 14.40 -14.02
C VAL A 217 -21.76 13.79 -12.80
N GLU A 218 -22.30 14.06 -11.61
CA GLU A 218 -21.84 13.41 -10.38
C GLU A 218 -22.12 11.91 -10.46
N LYS A 219 -21.06 11.10 -10.47
CA LYS A 219 -21.15 9.67 -10.17
C LYS A 219 -20.74 9.46 -8.73
N GLU A 220 -21.48 8.64 -8.00
CA GLU A 220 -21.14 8.25 -6.64
C GLU A 220 -19.75 7.61 -6.63
N ILE A 221 -18.80 8.23 -5.90
CA ILE A 221 -17.45 7.68 -5.77
C ILE A 221 -17.52 6.59 -4.72
N LYS A 222 -17.49 5.34 -5.14
CA LYS A 222 -17.17 4.24 -4.22
C LYS A 222 -15.70 4.33 -3.84
N PHE A 223 -15.41 4.21 -2.53
CA PHE A 223 -14.03 4.13 -2.04
C PHE A 223 -13.29 3.02 -2.78
N GLU A 224 -12.20 3.38 -3.46
CA GLU A 224 -11.39 2.43 -4.21
C GLU A 224 -9.98 2.38 -3.64
N GLN A 225 -9.59 1.23 -3.12
CA GLN A 225 -8.24 1.04 -2.56
C GLN A 225 -7.12 1.28 -3.58
N SER A 226 -7.44 1.17 -4.87
CA SER A 226 -6.47 1.40 -5.96
C SER A 226 -6.06 2.86 -6.12
N LEU A 227 -6.72 3.80 -5.45
CA LEU A 227 -6.45 5.25 -5.51
C LEU A 227 -5.52 5.75 -4.39
N ARG A 228 -4.96 4.86 -3.58
CA ARG A 228 -4.03 5.25 -2.52
C ARG A 228 -2.73 5.79 -3.10
N ILE A 229 -2.27 6.92 -2.53
CA ILE A 229 -1.00 7.53 -2.88
C ILE A 229 0.04 7.14 -1.83
N THR A 230 1.22 6.81 -2.33
CA THR A 230 2.40 6.52 -1.51
C THR A 230 2.73 7.69 -0.59
N ASN A 231 3.00 7.41 0.67
CA ASN A 231 3.50 8.38 1.64
C ASN A 231 5.00 8.12 1.86
N TRP A 232 5.82 9.19 1.76
CA TRP A 232 7.26 9.09 1.94
C TRP A 232 7.70 8.85 3.39
N ASP A 233 6.96 9.39 4.36
CA ASP A 233 7.39 9.51 5.76
C ASP A 233 7.03 8.29 6.62
N ARG A 234 6.45 7.26 6.01
CA ARG A 234 6.06 6.03 6.69
C ARG A 234 6.28 4.81 5.80
N PRO A 235 6.22 3.57 6.33
CA PRO A 235 6.14 2.37 5.51
C PRO A 235 4.98 2.46 4.51
N SER A 236 5.17 1.95 3.28
CA SER A 236 4.10 1.90 2.28
C SER A 236 2.91 1.08 2.79
N ASP A 237 1.74 1.32 2.25
CA ASP A 237 0.62 0.43 2.45
C ASP A 237 0.88 -0.94 1.79
N THR A 238 0.03 -1.92 2.06
CA THR A 238 0.18 -3.26 1.49
C THR A 238 0.21 -3.23 -0.04
N ILE A 239 1.28 -3.69 -0.65
CA ILE A 239 1.38 -3.93 -2.09
C ILE A 239 0.42 -5.06 -2.46
N THR A 240 -0.54 -4.75 -3.34
CA THR A 240 -1.55 -5.70 -3.81
C THR A 240 -1.14 -6.32 -5.15
N ALA A 241 -1.74 -7.45 -5.48
CA ALA A 241 -1.43 -8.20 -6.71
C ALA A 241 -1.91 -7.49 -8.00
N THR A 242 -2.85 -6.55 -7.91
CA THR A 242 -3.51 -5.97 -9.09
C THR A 242 -3.31 -4.49 -9.28
N SER A 243 -3.15 -3.74 -8.19
CA SER A 243 -3.12 -2.28 -8.24
C SER A 243 -2.16 -1.73 -7.18
N PRO A 244 -0.89 -1.51 -7.53
CA PRO A 244 0.05 -0.86 -6.63
C PRO A 244 -0.40 0.59 -6.35
N GLU A 245 0.10 1.17 -5.28
CA GLU A 245 -0.15 2.57 -4.95
C GLU A 245 0.26 3.51 -6.09
N ILE A 246 -0.35 4.68 -6.10
CA ILE A 246 0.08 5.77 -6.94
C ILE A 246 1.36 6.35 -6.35
N HIS A 247 2.37 6.57 -7.18
CA HIS A 247 3.62 7.20 -6.77
C HIS A 247 3.38 8.61 -6.23
N ILE A 248 4.27 9.09 -5.34
CA ILE A 248 4.13 10.42 -4.70
C ILE A 248 4.03 11.57 -5.71
N ASN A 249 4.64 11.44 -6.89
CA ASN A 249 4.52 12.44 -7.96
C ASN A 249 3.15 12.49 -8.62
N LYS A 250 2.27 11.52 -8.34
CA LYS A 250 0.90 11.42 -8.85
C LYS A 250 0.77 11.23 -10.37
N MET A 251 1.86 10.99 -11.05
CA MET A 251 1.89 10.85 -12.52
C MET A 251 1.80 9.41 -12.99
N ARG A 252 2.12 8.46 -12.13
CA ARG A 252 2.17 7.03 -12.42
C ARG A 252 1.90 6.20 -11.17
N ARG A 253 1.71 4.92 -11.36
CA ARG A 253 1.77 3.98 -10.25
C ARG A 253 3.20 3.70 -9.84
N LEU A 254 3.40 3.13 -8.65
CA LEU A 254 4.69 2.58 -8.28
C LEU A 254 5.14 1.60 -9.36
N SER A 255 6.39 1.68 -9.77
CA SER A 255 6.97 0.74 -10.71
C SER A 255 7.05 -0.66 -10.10
N ALA A 256 7.15 -1.66 -10.96
CA ALA A 256 7.34 -3.04 -10.50
C ALA A 256 8.62 -3.17 -9.64
N ARG A 257 9.68 -2.44 -9.98
CA ARG A 257 10.91 -2.42 -9.17
C ARG A 257 10.70 -1.77 -7.81
N GLU A 258 10.03 -0.63 -7.74
CA GLU A 258 9.69 0.02 -6.47
C GLU A 258 8.87 -0.92 -5.59
N CYS A 259 7.84 -1.57 -6.14
CA CYS A 259 7.05 -2.56 -5.42
C CYS A 259 7.90 -3.75 -4.92
N ALA A 260 8.84 -4.24 -5.74
CA ALA A 260 9.72 -5.34 -5.37
C ALA A 260 10.65 -4.97 -4.22
N ILE A 261 11.20 -3.75 -4.21
CA ILE A 261 12.04 -3.24 -3.11
C ILE A 261 11.22 -3.10 -1.82
N LEU A 262 10.00 -2.58 -1.90
CA LEU A 262 9.09 -2.50 -0.76
C LEU A 262 8.70 -3.88 -0.20
N GLN A 263 8.71 -4.92 -1.03
CA GLN A 263 8.57 -6.32 -0.64
C GLN A 263 9.92 -6.97 -0.28
N THR A 264 11.00 -6.20 -0.22
CA THR A 264 12.35 -6.63 0.14
C THR A 264 12.94 -7.71 -0.77
N PHE A 265 12.55 -7.77 -2.05
CA PHE A 265 13.25 -8.59 -3.04
C PHE A 265 14.66 -8.04 -3.29
N PRO A 266 15.65 -8.90 -3.60
CA PRO A 266 16.98 -8.46 -4.01
C PRO A 266 16.93 -7.46 -5.17
N LEU A 267 17.86 -6.50 -5.18
CA LEU A 267 17.87 -5.43 -6.19
C LEU A 267 18.03 -5.96 -7.62
N ASP A 268 18.74 -7.05 -7.78
CA ASP A 268 19.01 -7.74 -9.05
C ASP A 268 18.03 -8.87 -9.37
N TYR A 269 16.98 -9.06 -8.56
CA TYR A 269 15.96 -10.08 -8.84
C TYR A 269 15.13 -9.67 -10.07
N LYS A 270 15.10 -10.51 -11.08
CA LYS A 270 14.37 -10.28 -12.35
C LYS A 270 13.05 -11.02 -12.37
N PHE A 271 11.97 -10.28 -12.59
CA PHE A 271 10.64 -10.84 -12.82
C PHE A 271 10.38 -11.00 -14.32
N PHE A 272 9.54 -11.98 -14.69
CA PHE A 272 9.19 -12.26 -16.07
C PHE A 272 7.69 -12.20 -16.31
N GLY A 273 7.31 -11.77 -17.52
CA GLY A 273 5.93 -11.66 -17.96
C GLY A 273 5.49 -10.22 -18.19
N SER A 274 4.19 -10.04 -18.42
CA SER A 274 3.60 -8.70 -18.56
C SER A 274 3.65 -7.94 -17.24
N LEU A 275 3.57 -6.61 -17.28
CA LEU A 275 3.59 -5.75 -16.10
C LEU A 275 2.56 -6.20 -15.03
N ASN A 276 1.34 -6.52 -15.46
CA ASN A 276 0.29 -7.01 -14.54
C ASN A 276 0.68 -8.33 -13.87
N ARG A 277 1.31 -9.25 -14.61
CA ARG A 277 1.81 -10.52 -14.03
C ARG A 277 2.96 -10.29 -13.05
N ILE A 278 3.82 -9.32 -13.34
CA ILE A 278 4.91 -8.94 -12.44
C ILE A 278 4.34 -8.35 -11.14
N TYR A 279 3.38 -7.43 -11.21
CA TYR A 279 2.68 -6.92 -10.01
C TYR A 279 2.02 -8.05 -9.22
N THR A 280 1.40 -9.01 -9.92
CA THR A 280 0.78 -10.19 -9.26
C THR A 280 1.82 -11.04 -8.52
N GLN A 281 2.97 -11.30 -9.13
CA GLN A 281 4.05 -12.05 -8.49
C GLN A 281 4.55 -11.35 -7.24
N ILE A 282 4.79 -10.03 -7.33
CA ILE A 282 5.28 -9.23 -6.21
C ILE A 282 4.23 -9.14 -5.09
N GLY A 283 2.99 -8.82 -5.41
CA GLY A 283 1.92 -8.60 -4.43
C GLY A 283 1.49 -9.86 -3.70
N ASN A 284 1.60 -11.04 -4.33
CA ASN A 284 1.31 -12.33 -3.71
C ASN A 284 2.45 -12.87 -2.83
N ALA A 285 3.64 -12.31 -2.95
CA ALA A 285 4.77 -12.78 -2.17
C ALA A 285 4.66 -12.40 -0.69
N VAL A 286 5.22 -13.24 0.16
CA VAL A 286 5.60 -12.85 1.53
C VAL A 286 6.86 -12.00 1.42
N PRO A 287 6.95 -10.84 2.11
CA PRO A 287 8.17 -10.03 2.10
C PRO A 287 9.39 -10.86 2.48
N VAL A 288 10.44 -10.80 1.66
CA VAL A 288 11.61 -11.70 1.79
C VAL A 288 12.24 -11.59 3.17
N MET A 289 12.39 -10.36 3.69
CA MET A 289 12.99 -10.13 5.01
C MET A 289 12.13 -10.73 6.15
N LEU A 290 10.81 -10.65 6.07
CA LEU A 290 9.91 -11.28 7.04
C LEU A 290 10.04 -12.80 6.97
N ALA A 291 10.05 -13.37 5.76
CA ALA A 291 10.23 -14.80 5.55
C ALA A 291 11.56 -15.30 6.11
N GLN A 292 12.65 -14.54 5.93
CA GLN A 292 13.96 -14.87 6.48
C GLN A 292 13.94 -14.93 8.02
N LYS A 293 13.28 -13.97 8.68
CA LYS A 293 13.17 -13.96 10.15
C LYS A 293 12.35 -15.14 10.67
N ILE A 294 11.27 -15.48 10.00
CA ILE A 294 10.46 -16.67 10.33
C ILE A 294 11.29 -17.94 10.13
N ALA A 295 11.96 -18.08 8.99
CA ALA A 295 12.78 -19.24 8.68
C ALA A 295 13.96 -19.42 9.67
N ALA A 296 14.61 -18.31 10.07
CA ALA A 296 15.68 -18.35 11.07
C ALA A 296 15.20 -18.88 12.43
N ASN A 297 13.98 -18.49 12.85
CA ASN A 297 13.39 -19.01 14.08
C ASN A 297 13.08 -20.52 13.98
N ILE A 298 12.47 -20.93 12.88
CA ILE A 298 12.16 -22.34 12.64
C ILE A 298 13.44 -23.17 12.61
N LYS A 299 14.49 -22.70 11.94
CA LYS A 299 15.78 -23.38 11.93
C LYS A 299 16.33 -23.58 13.34
N LYS A 300 16.33 -22.54 14.19
CA LYS A 300 16.77 -22.64 15.59
C LYS A 300 15.99 -23.72 16.37
N GLU A 301 14.70 -23.85 16.13
CA GLU A 301 13.88 -24.89 16.80
C GLU A 301 14.18 -26.29 16.25
N LEU A 302 14.44 -26.42 14.95
CA LEU A 302 14.83 -27.70 14.34
C LEU A 302 16.20 -28.16 14.75
N ASP A 303 17.17 -27.21 14.90
CA ASP A 303 18.56 -27.52 15.30
C ASP A 303 18.68 -27.97 16.79
N LYS A 304 17.66 -27.63 17.62
CA LYS A 304 17.59 -28.07 19.04
C LYS A 304 16.99 -29.48 19.23
N ASN A 305 16.48 -30.11 18.17
CA ASN A 305 15.75 -31.38 18.17
C ASN A 305 16.20 -32.31 17.04
#